data_c17ce759a425be0cd0e5674d5d60eb77
#
_entry.id   c17ce759a425be0cd0e5674d5d60eb77
#
_cell.length_a   1.000
_cell.length_b   1.000
_cell.length_c   1.000
_cell.angle_alpha   90.00
_cell.angle_beta   90.00
_cell.angle_gamma   90.00
#
_symmetry.space_group_name_H-M   'P 1'
#
loop_
_entity.id
_entity.type
_entity.pdbx_description
1 polymer ?
#
loop_
_entity_poly.entity_id
_entity_poly.type
_entity_poly.pdbx_seq_one_letter_code
_entity_poly.pdbx_strand_id
1 'polypeptide(L)'
;MSTRRVEKKDDPLKGRRYFLELEVKDLIDGVSYILAEYVFRPKEKNYSLCYPKGLQWNRTADVYLILTAKKLGRWVYHFIKNVEKVIQETKDEHIHVVIYDFESPDTDLKKQALEKSSLKKYRFITKAGNYSRTISFSDAIQSIKDPNAIVVTVDLHLDIGSRLIHDIRKVRWGMMTGC
;
A
#
# COMPACT_ATOMS: atom_id res chain seq x y z
N MET A 1 16.91 12.26 20.84
CA MET A 1 15.72 12.36 19.95
C MET A 1 15.83 13.64 19.14
N SER A 2 15.78 13.55 17.83
CA SER A 2 15.78 14.72 16.94
C SER A 2 14.57 14.66 16.01
N THR A 3 14.08 15.83 15.56
CA THR A 3 12.94 15.91 14.62
C THR A 3 13.50 15.93 13.21
N ARG A 4 13.08 14.97 12.37
CA ARG A 4 13.48 14.89 10.96
C ARG A 4 12.49 15.62 10.04
N ARG A 5 11.20 15.44 10.30
CA ARG A 5 10.14 15.99 9.46
C ARG A 5 8.89 16.29 10.28
N VAL A 6 8.28 17.42 9.99
CA VAL A 6 6.95 17.79 10.52
C VAL A 6 6.11 18.29 9.36
N GLU A 7 5.04 17.60 9.05
CA GLU A 7 4.01 18.09 8.15
C GLU A 7 2.77 18.50 8.95
N LYS A 8 2.17 19.60 8.57
CA LYS A 8 1.00 20.16 9.24
C LYS A 8 -0.14 20.32 8.24
N LYS A 9 -1.34 19.89 8.63
CA LYS A 9 -2.57 20.14 7.90
C LYS A 9 -3.63 20.73 8.83
N ASP A 10 -4.06 21.94 8.55
CA ASP A 10 -5.11 22.61 9.31
C ASP A 10 -6.51 22.15 8.84
N ASP A 11 -7.38 21.85 9.81
CA ASP A 11 -8.81 21.67 9.62
C ASP A 11 -9.52 22.80 10.38
N PRO A 12 -10.17 23.75 9.68
CA PRO A 12 -10.75 24.95 10.32
C PRO A 12 -11.81 24.64 11.38
N LEU A 13 -12.47 23.50 11.27
CA LEU A 13 -13.55 23.09 12.17
C LEU A 13 -13.05 22.24 13.34
N LYS A 14 -12.12 21.32 13.07
CA LYS A 14 -11.75 20.26 14.02
C LYS A 14 -10.42 20.48 14.71
N GLY A 15 -9.45 21.14 14.06
CA GLY A 15 -8.12 21.37 14.64
C GLY A 15 -6.98 21.13 13.67
N ARG A 16 -5.86 20.62 14.16
CA ARG A 16 -4.64 20.42 13.35
C ARG A 16 -4.16 18.98 13.38
N ARG A 17 -3.80 18.48 12.22
CA ARG A 17 -3.11 17.20 12.06
C ARG A 17 -1.64 17.43 11.80
N TYR A 18 -0.83 16.59 12.40
CA TYR A 18 0.62 16.57 12.16
C TYR A 18 1.04 15.18 11.75
N PHE A 19 1.95 15.11 10.80
CA PHE A 19 2.77 13.93 10.56
C PHE A 19 4.15 14.23 11.12
N LEU A 20 4.62 13.42 12.04
CA LEU A 20 5.89 13.60 12.73
C LEU A 20 6.83 12.45 12.36
N GLU A 21 8.02 12.77 11.90
CA GLU A 21 9.14 11.82 11.82
C GLU A 21 10.20 12.23 12.85
N LEU A 22 10.42 11.35 13.80
CA LEU A 22 11.39 11.55 14.88
C LEU A 22 12.49 10.50 14.78
N GLU A 23 13.72 10.92 14.93
CA GLU A 23 14.83 10.01 15.13
C GLU A 23 14.99 9.78 16.63
N VAL A 24 14.82 8.53 17.03
CA VAL A 24 14.95 8.07 18.42
C VAL A 24 16.16 7.17 18.51
N LYS A 25 17.12 7.51 19.35
CA LYS A 25 18.30 6.69 19.62
C LYS A 25 18.04 5.87 20.87
N ASP A 26 18.18 4.56 20.77
CA ASP A 26 18.22 3.69 21.94
C ASP A 26 19.50 3.98 22.73
N LEU A 27 19.36 4.14 24.04
CA LEU A 27 20.49 4.45 24.92
C LEU A 27 21.26 3.20 25.38
N ILE A 28 20.69 2.03 25.15
CA ILE A 28 21.29 0.74 25.57
C ILE A 28 22.21 0.22 24.46
N ASP A 29 21.71 0.10 23.25
CA ASP A 29 22.44 -0.48 22.12
C ASP A 29 22.99 0.59 21.14
N GLY A 30 22.62 1.85 21.31
CA GLY A 30 23.05 2.97 20.48
C GLY A 30 22.41 3.02 19.09
N VAL A 31 21.46 2.12 18.80
CA VAL A 31 20.78 2.05 17.49
C VAL A 31 19.80 3.20 17.35
N SER A 32 19.77 3.82 16.16
CA SER A 32 18.81 4.87 15.82
C SER A 32 17.61 4.30 15.06
N TYR A 33 16.43 4.64 15.52
CA TYR A 33 15.16 4.28 14.93
C TYR A 33 14.44 5.52 14.41
N ILE A 34 13.65 5.36 13.33
CA ILE A 34 12.76 6.41 12.85
C ILE A 34 11.35 6.08 13.32
N LEU A 35 10.81 6.92 14.19
CA LEU A 35 9.41 6.89 14.60
C LEU A 35 8.63 7.84 13.69
N ALA A 36 7.68 7.32 12.92
CA ALA A 36 6.82 8.10 12.04
C ALA A 36 5.35 7.92 12.49
N GLU A 37 4.73 9.01 12.95
CA GLU A 37 3.38 8.97 13.52
C GLU A 37 2.52 10.17 13.14
N TYR A 38 1.20 9.91 13.01
CA TYR A 38 0.20 10.95 12.89
C TYR A 38 -0.38 11.30 14.25
N VAL A 39 -0.40 12.60 14.56
CA VAL A 39 -1.02 13.10 15.77
C VAL A 39 -1.98 14.24 15.43
N PHE A 40 -2.95 14.44 16.30
CA PHE A 40 -3.98 15.46 16.14
C PHE A 40 -3.99 16.41 17.35
N ARG A 41 -4.23 17.69 17.08
CA ARG A 41 -4.45 18.72 18.09
C ARG A 41 -5.84 19.30 17.87
N PRO A 42 -6.79 19.04 18.79
CA PRO A 42 -8.14 19.61 18.72
C PRO A 42 -8.12 21.13 18.83
N LYS A 43 -9.07 21.80 18.17
CA LYS A 43 -9.20 23.25 18.21
C LYS A 43 -9.48 23.78 19.62
N GLU A 44 -10.30 23.05 20.38
CA GLU A 44 -10.77 23.46 21.70
C GLU A 44 -9.82 23.13 22.85
N LYS A 45 -8.83 22.25 22.62
CA LYS A 45 -7.86 21.85 23.65
C LYS A 45 -6.47 22.40 23.34
N ASN A 46 -6.07 23.41 24.08
CA ASN A 46 -4.87 24.19 23.76
C ASN A 46 -3.53 23.44 23.83
N TYR A 47 -3.40 22.27 24.45
CA TYR A 47 -2.07 21.72 24.73
C TYR A 47 -1.87 20.21 24.56
N SER A 48 -2.88 19.43 24.20
CA SER A 48 -2.71 17.99 24.08
C SER A 48 -2.68 17.52 22.63
N LEU A 49 -1.59 16.84 22.27
CA LEU A 49 -1.56 16.00 21.08
C LEU A 49 -2.17 14.65 21.43
N CYS A 50 -3.00 14.13 20.56
CA CYS A 50 -3.65 12.85 20.74
C CYS A 50 -3.60 12.02 19.44
N TYR A 51 -3.80 10.74 19.56
CA TYR A 51 -4.03 9.90 18.38
C TYR A 51 -5.41 10.20 17.80
N PRO A 52 -5.51 10.47 16.50
CA PRO A 52 -6.80 10.68 15.85
C PRO A 52 -7.69 9.45 16.01
N LYS A 53 -8.92 9.64 16.49
CA LYS A 53 -9.92 8.56 16.50
C LYS A 53 -10.19 8.08 15.07
N GLY A 54 -10.22 6.78 14.88
CA GLY A 54 -10.36 6.16 13.55
C GLY A 54 -9.03 5.93 12.81
N LEU A 55 -7.90 6.44 13.31
CA LEU A 55 -6.57 6.07 12.83
C LEU A 55 -6.16 4.72 13.47
N GLN A 56 -6.91 3.68 13.14
CA GLN A 56 -6.50 2.33 13.54
C GLN A 56 -5.59 1.76 12.44
N TRP A 57 -4.33 1.59 12.79
CA TRP A 57 -3.41 0.85 11.95
C TRP A 57 -3.77 -0.63 11.95
N ASN A 58 -4.52 -1.03 10.93
CA ASN A 58 -4.80 -2.44 10.71
C ASN A 58 -3.63 -3.09 9.97
N ARG A 59 -2.77 -3.81 10.71
CA ARG A 59 -1.60 -4.52 10.17
C ARG A 59 -1.95 -5.64 9.20
N THR A 60 -3.17 -6.16 9.30
CA THR A 60 -3.68 -7.28 8.51
C THR A 60 -4.73 -6.86 7.47
N ALA A 61 -4.85 -5.56 7.20
CA ALA A 61 -5.70 -5.10 6.09
C ALA A 61 -5.23 -5.73 4.78
N ASP A 62 -6.16 -6.26 3.99
CA ASP A 62 -5.86 -6.80 2.67
C ASP A 62 -5.40 -5.69 1.72
N VAL A 63 -4.24 -5.89 1.09
CA VAL A 63 -3.65 -4.96 0.12
C VAL A 63 -3.72 -5.60 -1.27
N TYR A 64 -4.43 -4.95 -2.18
CA TYR A 64 -4.55 -5.36 -3.57
C TYR A 64 -3.59 -4.57 -4.44
N LEU A 65 -2.58 -5.24 -4.97
CA LEU A 65 -1.65 -4.70 -5.96
C LEU A 65 -2.24 -4.92 -7.35
N ILE A 66 -2.71 -3.86 -7.99
CA ILE A 66 -3.32 -3.92 -9.31
C ILE A 66 -2.32 -3.50 -10.37
N LEU A 67 -2.04 -4.40 -11.28
CA LEU A 67 -1.14 -4.24 -12.40
C LEU A 67 -1.87 -4.35 -13.72
N THR A 68 -1.64 -3.42 -14.64
CA THR A 68 -2.14 -3.51 -16.01
C THR A 68 -1.00 -3.79 -16.97
N ALA A 69 -1.20 -4.77 -17.86
CA ALA A 69 -0.19 -5.16 -18.83
C ALA A 69 -0.76 -5.31 -20.24
N LYS A 70 0.03 -4.93 -21.23
CA LYS A 70 -0.14 -5.35 -22.62
C LYS A 70 1.23 -5.68 -23.17
N LYS A 71 1.46 -6.94 -23.55
CA LYS A 71 2.80 -7.48 -23.79
C LYS A 71 3.62 -7.41 -22.49
N LEU A 72 4.93 -7.27 -22.57
CA LEU A 72 5.82 -7.05 -21.43
C LEU A 72 5.89 -8.20 -20.41
N GLY A 73 5.73 -9.45 -20.87
CA GLY A 73 5.74 -10.64 -20.01
C GLY A 73 6.97 -10.76 -19.12
N ARG A 74 8.15 -10.33 -19.60
CA ARG A 74 9.39 -10.30 -18.79
C ARG A 74 9.25 -9.41 -17.55
N TRP A 75 8.61 -8.25 -17.68
CA TRP A 75 8.38 -7.33 -16.57
C TRP A 75 7.30 -7.85 -15.61
N VAL A 76 6.27 -8.51 -16.14
CA VAL A 76 5.28 -9.19 -15.30
C VAL A 76 5.94 -10.29 -14.48
N TYR A 77 6.82 -11.08 -15.07
CA TYR A 77 7.61 -12.08 -14.35
C TYR A 77 8.47 -11.46 -13.25
N HIS A 78 9.18 -10.38 -13.58
CA HIS A 78 9.99 -9.63 -12.59
C HIS A 78 9.13 -9.13 -11.42
N PHE A 79 7.99 -8.53 -11.71
CA PHE A 79 7.05 -8.07 -10.70
C PHE A 79 6.57 -9.21 -9.79
N ILE A 80 6.19 -10.35 -10.36
CA ILE A 80 5.77 -11.53 -9.58
C ILE A 80 6.91 -11.96 -8.64
N LYS A 81 8.14 -12.04 -9.12
CA LYS A 81 9.30 -12.41 -8.29
C LYS A 81 9.59 -11.40 -7.20
N ASN A 82 9.44 -10.13 -7.47
CA ASN A 82 9.58 -9.08 -6.47
C ASN A 82 8.52 -9.21 -5.36
N VAL A 83 7.24 -9.44 -5.71
CA VAL A 83 6.18 -9.63 -4.71
C VAL A 83 6.40 -10.92 -3.90
N GLU A 84 6.82 -12.02 -4.54
CA GLU A 84 7.19 -13.26 -3.84
C GLU A 84 8.26 -13.00 -2.78
N LYS A 85 9.32 -12.25 -3.14
CA LYS A 85 10.39 -11.86 -2.22
C LYS A 85 9.83 -11.06 -1.04
N VAL A 86 8.98 -10.05 -1.30
CA VAL A 86 8.35 -9.24 -0.24
C VAL A 86 7.54 -10.12 0.72
N ILE A 87 6.74 -11.05 0.20
CA ILE A 87 5.96 -11.97 1.03
C ILE A 87 6.86 -12.90 1.85
N GLN A 88 7.94 -13.39 1.25
CA GLN A 88 8.91 -14.23 1.97
C GLN A 88 9.60 -13.50 3.12
N GLU A 89 9.98 -12.24 2.91
CA GLU A 89 10.64 -11.40 3.90
C GLU A 89 9.70 -10.98 5.04
N THR A 90 8.47 -10.59 4.69
CA THR A 90 7.50 -10.02 5.66
C THR A 90 6.61 -11.06 6.32
N LYS A 91 6.50 -12.25 5.72
CA LYS A 91 5.49 -13.29 6.06
C LYS A 91 4.05 -12.78 5.99
N ASP A 92 3.81 -11.79 5.14
CA ASP A 92 2.52 -11.14 5.00
C ASP A 92 1.60 -11.92 4.06
N GLU A 93 0.56 -12.53 4.62
CA GLU A 93 -0.44 -13.30 3.86
C GLU A 93 -1.61 -12.45 3.34
N HIS A 94 -1.60 -11.13 3.60
CA HIS A 94 -2.66 -10.20 3.23
C HIS A 94 -2.34 -9.37 1.97
N ILE A 95 -1.46 -9.89 1.11
CA ILE A 95 -1.13 -9.28 -0.18
C ILE A 95 -1.84 -10.05 -1.30
N HIS A 96 -2.61 -9.34 -2.10
CA HIS A 96 -3.32 -9.84 -3.27
C HIS A 96 -2.73 -9.22 -4.54
N VAL A 97 -2.51 -10.03 -5.56
CA VAL A 97 -2.04 -9.56 -6.86
C VAL A 97 -3.16 -9.68 -7.89
N VAL A 98 -3.47 -8.60 -8.58
CA VAL A 98 -4.43 -8.58 -9.68
C VAL A 98 -3.72 -8.11 -10.95
N ILE A 99 -3.55 -9.00 -11.92
CA ILE A 99 -2.97 -8.66 -13.20
C ILE A 99 -4.08 -8.58 -14.24
N TYR A 100 -4.16 -7.43 -14.90
CA TYR A 100 -5.10 -7.14 -15.97
C TYR A 100 -4.34 -7.13 -17.29
N ASP A 101 -4.62 -8.11 -18.15
CA ASP A 101 -3.96 -8.25 -19.45
C ASP A 101 -4.89 -7.95 -20.61
N PHE A 102 -4.44 -7.16 -21.57
CA PHE A 102 -5.18 -6.83 -22.78
C PHE A 102 -4.76 -7.74 -23.94
N GLU A 103 -5.23 -9.00 -23.89
CA GLU A 103 -5.03 -10.02 -24.95
C GLU A 103 -3.67 -9.90 -25.67
N SER A 104 -2.60 -10.01 -24.90
CA SER A 104 -1.25 -9.90 -25.44
C SER A 104 -0.82 -11.25 -26.05
N PRO A 105 0.07 -11.27 -27.03
CA PRO A 105 0.63 -12.51 -27.56
C PRO A 105 1.34 -13.37 -26.50
N ASP A 106 1.75 -12.78 -25.38
CA ASP A 106 2.44 -13.42 -24.27
C ASP A 106 1.54 -13.66 -23.03
N THR A 107 0.20 -13.62 -23.20
CA THR A 107 -0.78 -13.83 -22.12
C THR A 107 -0.56 -15.16 -21.40
N ASP A 108 -0.34 -16.25 -22.13
CA ASP A 108 -0.15 -17.58 -21.56
C ASP A 108 1.13 -17.67 -20.73
N LEU A 109 2.21 -17.02 -21.16
CA LEU A 109 3.46 -16.96 -20.40
C LEU A 109 3.25 -16.25 -19.04
N LYS A 110 2.44 -15.19 -19.03
CA LYS A 110 2.10 -14.45 -17.80
C LYS A 110 1.26 -15.30 -16.85
N LYS A 111 0.26 -16.02 -17.37
CA LYS A 111 -0.55 -16.96 -16.59
C LYS A 111 0.32 -18.05 -15.97
N GLN A 112 1.16 -18.69 -16.76
CA GLN A 112 2.10 -19.71 -16.28
C GLN A 112 3.07 -19.17 -15.23
N ALA A 113 3.52 -17.91 -15.34
CA ALA A 113 4.38 -17.29 -14.36
C ALA A 113 3.67 -17.15 -12.99
N LEU A 114 2.38 -16.79 -12.98
CA LEU A 114 1.57 -16.76 -11.77
C LEU A 114 1.32 -18.15 -11.19
N GLU A 115 0.94 -19.10 -12.03
CA GLU A 115 0.65 -20.49 -11.61
C GLU A 115 1.88 -21.19 -11.00
N LYS A 116 3.08 -20.88 -11.51
CA LYS A 116 4.35 -21.38 -10.99
C LYS A 116 4.90 -20.57 -9.81
N SER A 117 4.25 -19.49 -9.46
CA SER A 117 4.67 -18.64 -8.34
C SER A 117 4.24 -19.23 -6.99
N SER A 118 4.87 -18.75 -5.92
CA SER A 118 4.45 -19.05 -4.55
C SER A 118 3.31 -18.17 -4.04
N LEU A 119 2.75 -17.30 -4.90
CA LEU A 119 1.66 -16.41 -4.56
C LEU A 119 0.37 -17.20 -4.32
N LYS A 120 -0.21 -17.06 -3.11
CA LYS A 120 -1.45 -17.75 -2.74
C LYS A 120 -2.72 -16.98 -3.17
N LYS A 121 -2.62 -15.66 -3.26
CA LYS A 121 -3.75 -14.76 -3.51
C LYS A 121 -3.49 -13.93 -4.76
N TYR A 122 -3.95 -14.43 -5.91
CA TYR A 122 -3.83 -13.70 -7.17
C TYR A 122 -5.06 -13.88 -8.06
N ARG A 123 -5.24 -12.94 -8.97
CA ARG A 123 -6.20 -13.03 -10.08
C ARG A 123 -5.54 -12.57 -11.36
N PHE A 124 -5.84 -13.28 -12.44
CA PHE A 124 -5.45 -12.89 -13.80
C PHE A 124 -6.71 -12.65 -14.62
N ILE A 125 -6.86 -11.45 -15.15
CA ILE A 125 -8.03 -11.03 -15.91
C ILE A 125 -7.57 -10.68 -17.32
N THR A 126 -8.14 -11.33 -18.33
CA THR A 126 -7.89 -11.04 -19.74
C THR A 126 -9.06 -10.25 -20.31
N LYS A 127 -8.79 -9.17 -21.04
CA LYS A 127 -9.80 -8.35 -21.71
C LYS A 127 -9.41 -8.08 -23.15
N ALA A 128 -10.38 -8.24 -24.04
CA ALA A 128 -10.23 -7.86 -25.45
C ALA A 128 -10.22 -6.34 -25.62
N GLY A 129 -9.59 -5.88 -26.71
CA GLY A 129 -9.65 -4.50 -27.16
C GLY A 129 -8.41 -3.66 -26.86
N ASN A 130 -8.58 -2.34 -26.94
CA ASN A 130 -7.48 -1.40 -26.75
C ASN A 130 -7.04 -1.32 -25.30
N TYR A 131 -5.73 -1.20 -25.10
CA TYR A 131 -5.16 -0.96 -23.77
C TYR A 131 -5.74 0.30 -23.14
N SER A 132 -6.29 0.16 -21.94
CA SER A 132 -6.78 1.27 -21.15
C SER A 132 -6.50 1.03 -19.67
N ARG A 133 -5.60 1.81 -19.12
CA ARG A 133 -5.24 1.76 -17.69
C ARG A 133 -6.43 2.11 -16.79
N THR A 134 -7.17 3.13 -17.17
CA THR A 134 -8.34 3.60 -16.40
C THR A 134 -9.42 2.53 -16.30
N ILE A 135 -9.77 1.88 -17.42
CA ILE A 135 -10.77 0.81 -17.43
C ILE A 135 -10.32 -0.36 -16.56
N SER A 136 -9.06 -0.79 -16.70
CA SER A 136 -8.53 -1.91 -15.90
C SER A 136 -8.59 -1.64 -14.41
N PHE A 137 -8.18 -0.45 -13.99
CA PHE A 137 -8.21 -0.09 -12.59
C PHE A 137 -9.64 0.00 -12.07
N SER A 138 -10.55 0.62 -12.81
CA SER A 138 -11.96 0.70 -12.45
C SER A 138 -12.59 -0.68 -12.29
N ASP A 139 -12.43 -1.56 -13.27
CA ASP A 139 -12.97 -2.92 -13.24
C ASP A 139 -12.37 -3.73 -12.08
N ALA A 140 -11.06 -3.64 -11.88
CA ALA A 140 -10.38 -4.34 -10.80
C ALA A 140 -10.86 -3.85 -9.42
N ILE A 141 -10.98 -2.54 -9.22
CA ILE A 141 -11.46 -1.96 -7.96
C ILE A 141 -12.91 -2.38 -7.68
N GLN A 142 -13.79 -2.29 -8.66
CA GLN A 142 -15.19 -2.70 -8.51
C GLN A 142 -15.36 -4.19 -8.18
N SER A 143 -14.39 -5.01 -8.56
CA SER A 143 -14.39 -6.44 -8.26
C SER A 143 -13.98 -6.79 -6.83
N ILE A 144 -13.46 -5.82 -6.06
CA ILE A 144 -13.03 -6.00 -4.67
C ILE A 144 -14.23 -5.72 -3.77
N LYS A 145 -14.66 -6.76 -3.04
CA LYS A 145 -15.87 -6.68 -2.19
C LYS A 145 -15.59 -6.15 -0.78
N ASP A 146 -14.36 -6.26 -0.30
CA ASP A 146 -14.00 -5.79 1.03
C ASP A 146 -13.89 -4.26 1.05
N PRO A 147 -14.79 -3.54 1.75
CA PRO A 147 -14.74 -2.08 1.83
C PRO A 147 -13.53 -1.58 2.62
N ASN A 148 -12.88 -2.48 3.35
CA ASN A 148 -11.69 -2.19 4.14
C ASN A 148 -10.39 -2.53 3.42
N ALA A 149 -10.45 -3.08 2.23
CA ALA A 149 -9.25 -3.36 1.43
C ALA A 149 -8.53 -2.07 1.03
N ILE A 150 -7.24 -2.17 0.91
CA ILE A 150 -6.39 -1.11 0.38
C ILE A 150 -6.03 -1.47 -1.05
N VAL A 151 -6.31 -0.55 -1.97
CA VAL A 151 -6.01 -0.73 -3.38
C VAL A 151 -4.81 0.11 -3.76
N VAL A 152 -3.84 -0.53 -4.38
CA VAL A 152 -2.60 0.09 -4.86
C VAL A 152 -2.44 -0.22 -6.33
N THR A 153 -2.43 0.81 -7.15
CA THR A 153 -2.08 0.67 -8.56
C THR A 153 -0.56 0.71 -8.69
N VAL A 154 0.00 -0.31 -9.30
CA VAL A 154 1.45 -0.45 -9.46
C VAL A 154 1.86 -0.40 -10.91
N ASP A 155 3.07 0.09 -11.16
CA ASP A 155 3.70 0.05 -12.47
C ASP A 155 4.67 -1.15 -12.56
N LEU A 156 4.76 -1.73 -13.75
CA LEU A 156 5.63 -2.89 -14.04
C LEU A 156 7.12 -2.66 -13.75
N HIS A 157 7.55 -1.41 -13.80
CA HIS A 157 8.96 -1.03 -13.67
C HIS A 157 9.35 -0.63 -12.23
N LEU A 158 8.42 -0.79 -11.29
CA LEU A 158 8.67 -0.44 -9.88
C LEU A 158 8.93 -1.70 -9.06
N ASP A 159 10.04 -1.70 -8.35
CA ASP A 159 10.29 -2.67 -7.31
C ASP A 159 9.59 -2.26 -6.01
N ILE A 160 8.81 -3.18 -5.48
CA ILE A 160 8.12 -3.01 -4.21
C ILE A 160 9.07 -3.45 -3.10
N GLY A 161 9.40 -2.53 -2.20
CA GLY A 161 10.15 -2.86 -1.01
C GLY A 161 9.25 -3.45 0.08
N SER A 162 9.81 -4.31 0.93
CA SER A 162 9.08 -4.95 2.04
C SER A 162 8.44 -3.94 2.99
N ARG A 163 9.05 -2.77 3.15
CA ARG A 163 8.52 -1.69 3.99
C ARG A 163 7.29 -0.99 3.38
N LEU A 164 7.17 -0.96 2.05
CA LEU A 164 6.10 -0.22 1.37
C LEU A 164 4.70 -0.70 1.79
N ILE A 165 4.49 -2.01 1.88
CA ILE A 165 3.19 -2.59 2.27
C ILE A 165 2.80 -2.17 3.69
N HIS A 166 3.77 -2.17 4.59
CA HIS A 166 3.58 -1.69 5.95
C HIS A 166 3.21 -0.19 6.00
N ASP A 167 3.91 0.63 5.23
CA ASP A 167 3.69 2.08 5.20
C ASP A 167 2.33 2.43 4.56
N ILE A 168 1.93 1.70 3.52
CA ILE A 168 0.60 1.83 2.90
C ILE A 168 -0.52 1.58 3.92
N ARG A 169 -0.40 0.55 4.76
CA ARG A 169 -1.39 0.28 5.81
C ARG A 169 -1.45 1.36 6.88
N LYS A 170 -0.32 2.00 7.18
CA LYS A 170 -0.26 3.13 8.12
C LYS A 170 -0.97 4.37 7.57
N VAL A 171 -0.83 4.64 6.29
CA VAL A 171 -1.34 5.85 5.63
C VAL A 171 -2.83 5.77 5.35
N ARG A 172 -3.49 4.62 5.56
CA ARG A 172 -4.92 4.48 5.33
C ARG A 172 -5.73 5.45 6.18
N TRP A 173 -6.25 6.45 5.52
CA TRP A 173 -7.09 7.50 6.09
C TRP A 173 -8.52 7.01 6.30
N GLY A 174 -8.84 6.54 7.51
CA GLY A 174 -10.23 6.62 7.97
C GLY A 174 -10.61 8.09 8.16
N MET A 175 -11.90 8.45 8.06
CA MET A 175 -12.35 9.79 8.43
C MET A 175 -11.95 10.05 9.90
N MET A 176 -10.98 10.94 10.09
CA MET A 176 -10.48 11.28 11.43
C MET A 176 -11.53 12.13 12.12
N THR A 177 -12.26 11.55 13.03
CA THR A 177 -13.14 12.25 13.94
C THR A 177 -12.39 12.44 15.24
N GLY A 178 -11.98 13.64 15.57
CA GLY A 178 -11.45 14.08 16.86
C GLY A 178 -10.70 13.08 17.77
N CYS A 179 -10.21 13.52 18.87
CA CYS A 179 -9.61 12.65 19.91
C CYS A 179 -10.65 11.89 20.73
#